data_18a7314652136837e3b1464ff031a32f
#
_entry.id   18a7314652136837e3b1464ff031a32f
#
_cell.length_a   1.000
_cell.length_b   1.000
_cell.length_c   1.000
_cell.angle_alpha   90.00
_cell.angle_beta   90.00
_cell.angle_gamma   90.00
#
_symmetry.space_group_name_H-M   'P 1'
#
loop_
_entity.id
_entity.type
_entity.pdbx_description
1 polymer ?
#
loop_
_entity_poly.entity_id
_entity_poly.type
_entity_poly.pdbx_seq_one_letter_code
_entity_poly.pdbx_strand_id
1 'polypeptide(L)'
;MFGYVDLYVLPVPKKLIPFYRRMSTKMGKMMRKHGCLEYREFLGNDLHVKKMVSPLTMVKVKKGEVLVFAVTGFRSKSHRNQVLKRTMADPAVKKMCQGSMPFDHKRMVYGGFSTIVKV
;
A
#
# COMPACT_ATOMS: atom_id res chain seq x y z
N MET A 1 6.52 -17.03 6.32
CA MET A 1 7.52 -16.16 5.70
C MET A 1 7.21 -15.92 4.24
N PHE A 2 7.40 -14.73 3.78
CA PHE A 2 7.01 -14.39 2.40
C PHE A 2 8.24 -14.13 1.54
N GLY A 3 8.20 -14.61 0.29
CA GLY A 3 9.28 -14.43 -0.70
C GLY A 3 9.00 -13.33 -1.71
N TYR A 4 7.86 -12.67 -1.61
CA TYR A 4 7.45 -11.64 -2.55
C TYR A 4 6.66 -10.54 -1.84
N VAL A 5 6.91 -9.29 -2.19
CA VAL A 5 6.16 -8.16 -1.64
C VAL A 5 5.69 -7.24 -2.75
N ASP A 6 4.53 -6.62 -2.54
CA ASP A 6 4.11 -5.44 -3.29
C ASP A 6 4.43 -4.22 -2.45
N LEU A 7 4.92 -3.20 -3.12
CA LEU A 7 5.24 -1.91 -2.51
C LEU A 7 4.35 -0.85 -3.14
N TYR A 8 3.78 0.00 -2.28
CA TYR A 8 2.99 1.15 -2.70
C TYR A 8 3.56 2.39 -2.04
N VAL A 9 3.67 3.49 -2.79
CA VAL A 9 4.02 4.80 -2.22
C VAL A 9 3.02 5.81 -2.78
N LEU A 10 2.36 6.53 -1.89
CA LEU A 10 1.29 7.43 -2.32
C LEU A 10 1.16 8.64 -1.39
N PRO A 11 0.80 9.81 -1.96
CA PRO A 11 0.47 10.98 -1.16
C PRO A 11 -0.99 10.91 -0.71
N VAL A 12 -1.23 11.31 0.53
CA VAL A 12 -2.58 11.36 1.11
C VAL A 12 -2.74 12.71 1.79
N PRO A 13 -3.87 13.42 1.58
CA PRO A 13 -4.12 14.65 2.33
C PRO A 13 -4.05 14.37 3.84
N LYS A 14 -3.27 15.16 4.56
CA LYS A 14 -3.05 14.96 6.00
C LYS A 14 -4.37 14.89 6.77
N LYS A 15 -5.32 15.74 6.42
CA LYS A 15 -6.63 15.78 7.07
C LYS A 15 -7.47 14.53 6.82
N LEU A 16 -7.17 13.74 5.78
CA LEU A 16 -7.90 12.52 5.43
C LEU A 16 -7.23 11.25 5.98
N ILE A 17 -6.12 11.37 6.71
CA ILE A 17 -5.44 10.19 7.27
C ILE A 17 -6.36 9.35 8.16
N PRO A 18 -7.18 9.91 9.05
CA PRO A 18 -8.09 9.07 9.86
C PRO A 18 -9.05 8.25 8.99
N PHE A 19 -9.61 8.85 7.96
CA PHE A 19 -10.49 8.14 7.02
C PHE A 19 -9.70 7.08 6.22
N TYR A 20 -8.52 7.46 5.73
CA TYR A 20 -7.62 6.55 5.01
C TYR A 20 -7.27 5.32 5.86
N ARG A 21 -6.94 5.52 7.14
CA ARG A 21 -6.60 4.43 8.06
C ARG A 21 -7.77 3.46 8.22
N ARG A 22 -9.00 3.96 8.37
CA ARG A 22 -10.18 3.10 8.50
C ARG A 22 -10.39 2.27 7.24
N MET A 23 -10.29 2.90 6.09
CA MET A 23 -10.49 2.23 4.80
C MET A 23 -9.41 1.18 4.54
N SER A 24 -8.14 1.54 4.75
CA SER A 24 -7.02 0.62 4.54
C SER A 24 -7.04 -0.54 5.53
N THR A 25 -7.49 -0.32 6.76
CA THR A 25 -7.65 -1.39 7.73
C THR A 25 -8.67 -2.43 7.25
N LYS A 26 -9.80 -1.97 6.70
CA LYS A 26 -10.81 -2.86 6.13
C LYS A 26 -10.24 -3.65 4.95
N MET A 27 -9.53 -2.97 4.04
CA MET A 27 -8.92 -3.62 2.89
C MET A 27 -7.87 -4.65 3.33
N GLY A 28 -7.06 -4.31 4.31
CA GLY A 28 -6.06 -5.22 4.85
C GLY A 28 -6.66 -6.49 5.43
N LYS A 29 -7.77 -6.35 6.15
CA LYS A 29 -8.50 -7.52 6.68
C LYS A 29 -9.02 -8.41 5.55
N MET A 30 -9.52 -7.81 4.47
CA MET A 30 -9.99 -8.56 3.32
C MET A 30 -8.85 -9.28 2.61
N MET A 31 -7.73 -8.61 2.41
CA MET A 31 -6.55 -9.24 1.79
C MET A 31 -6.00 -10.38 2.65
N ARG A 32 -5.97 -10.21 3.98
CA ARG A 32 -5.58 -11.29 4.90
C ARG A 32 -6.53 -12.48 4.81
N LYS A 33 -7.83 -12.22 4.73
CA LYS A 33 -8.85 -13.26 4.53
C LYS A 33 -8.56 -14.09 3.28
N HIS A 34 -8.09 -13.45 2.22
CA HIS A 34 -7.82 -14.11 0.95
C HIS A 34 -6.39 -14.64 0.80
N GLY A 35 -5.59 -14.59 1.86
CA GLY A 35 -4.31 -15.28 1.91
C GLY A 35 -3.06 -14.41 1.92
N CYS A 36 -3.21 -13.07 1.95
CA CYS A 36 -2.06 -12.18 2.13
C CYS A 36 -1.37 -12.48 3.46
N LEU A 37 -0.04 -12.56 3.46
CA LEU A 37 0.74 -12.93 4.65
C LEU A 37 1.12 -11.72 5.51
N GLU A 38 1.26 -10.55 4.90
CA GLU A 38 1.58 -9.30 5.58
C GLU A 38 0.84 -8.16 4.91
N TYR A 39 0.25 -7.28 5.70
CA TYR A 39 -0.37 -6.05 5.22
C TYR A 39 -0.04 -4.96 6.21
N ARG A 40 0.81 -4.01 5.81
CA ARG A 40 1.29 -2.98 6.71
C ARG A 40 1.51 -1.68 5.98
N GLU A 41 1.07 -0.58 6.58
CA GLU A 41 1.25 0.76 6.02
C GLU A 41 1.96 1.66 7.02
N PHE A 42 2.78 2.57 6.49
CA PHE A 42 3.66 3.42 7.27
C PHE A 42 3.50 4.86 6.83
N LEU A 43 3.52 5.77 7.79
CA LEU A 43 3.50 7.20 7.52
C LEU A 43 4.93 7.73 7.48
N GLY A 44 5.26 8.50 6.44
CA GLY A 44 6.57 9.15 6.35
C GLY A 44 6.83 10.03 7.56
N ASN A 45 8.01 9.89 8.14
CA ASN A 45 8.37 10.60 9.36
C ASN A 45 9.72 11.32 9.23
N ASP A 46 10.73 10.65 8.65
CA ASP A 46 12.07 11.20 8.49
C ASP A 46 12.47 11.08 7.01
N LEU A 47 12.03 12.03 6.21
CA LEU A 47 12.14 11.97 4.75
C LEU A 47 13.27 12.84 4.19
N HIS A 48 13.99 13.59 5.03
CA HIS A 48 15.09 14.46 4.62
C HIS A 48 16.38 14.05 5.31
N VAL A 49 16.96 12.95 4.87
CA VAL A 49 18.23 12.47 5.40
C VAL A 49 19.37 13.06 4.58
N LYS A 50 20.34 13.65 5.26
CA LYS A 50 21.47 14.32 4.62
C LYS A 50 22.21 13.37 3.69
N LYS A 51 22.53 13.85 2.47
CA LYS A 51 23.26 13.11 1.42
C LYS A 51 22.49 11.94 0.80
N MET A 52 21.21 11.78 1.15
CA MET A 52 20.38 10.74 0.57
C MET A 52 19.26 11.36 -0.28
N VAL A 53 18.81 10.63 -1.27
CA VAL A 53 17.64 11.04 -2.06
C VAL A 53 16.38 10.87 -1.21
N SER A 54 15.56 11.92 -1.15
CA SER A 54 14.33 11.87 -0.36
C SER A 54 13.27 11.00 -1.05
N PRO A 55 12.53 10.18 -0.28
CA PRO A 55 11.35 9.49 -0.82
C PRO A 55 10.30 10.43 -1.42
N LEU A 56 10.30 11.70 -1.02
CA LEU A 56 9.40 12.71 -1.59
C LEU A 56 9.64 12.95 -3.08
N THR A 57 10.77 12.53 -3.62
CA THR A 57 11.06 12.62 -5.06
C THR A 57 10.40 11.50 -5.87
N MET A 58 9.91 10.45 -5.22
CA MET A 58 9.26 9.32 -5.89
C MET A 58 7.88 9.67 -6.41
N VAL A 59 7.19 10.57 -5.72
CA VAL A 59 5.86 11.03 -6.11
C VAL A 59 5.78 12.54 -5.90
N LYS A 60 4.90 13.20 -6.66
CA LYS A 60 4.66 14.63 -6.48
C LYS A 60 3.74 14.83 -5.27
N VAL A 61 4.32 15.26 -4.15
CA VAL A 61 3.56 15.54 -2.93
C VAL A 61 3.18 17.02 -2.93
N LYS A 62 1.88 17.29 -2.79
CA LYS A 62 1.34 18.65 -2.75
C LYS A 62 1.29 19.17 -1.32
N LYS A 63 1.16 20.49 -1.19
CA LYS A 63 0.97 21.12 0.14
C LYS A 63 -0.22 20.49 0.86
N GLY A 64 -0.05 20.17 2.14
CA GLY A 64 -1.10 19.55 2.95
C GLY A 64 -1.21 18.05 2.80
N GLU A 65 -0.33 17.44 2.03
CA GLU A 65 -0.27 15.98 1.88
C GLU A 65 0.90 15.39 2.66
N VAL A 66 0.76 14.15 3.06
CA VAL A 66 1.80 13.33 3.66
C VAL A 66 2.06 12.11 2.79
N LEU A 67 3.21 11.47 2.98
CA LEU A 67 3.59 10.30 2.19
C LEU A 67 3.31 9.04 2.98
N VAL A 68 2.61 8.09 2.35
CA VAL A 68 2.34 6.76 2.90
C VAL A 68 3.11 5.73 2.09
N PHE A 69 3.70 4.78 2.80
CA PHE A 69 4.42 3.65 2.25
C PHE A 69 3.72 2.38 2.74
N ALA A 70 3.32 1.51 1.81
CA ALA A 70 2.62 0.28 2.16
C ALA A 70 3.35 -0.93 1.62
N VAL A 71 3.33 -2.01 2.39
CA VAL A 71 3.92 -3.29 2.00
C VAL A 71 2.89 -4.38 2.23
N THR A 72 2.68 -5.20 1.21
CA THR A 72 1.89 -6.43 1.33
C THR A 72 2.78 -7.61 0.98
N GLY A 73 2.72 -8.68 1.76
CA GLY A 73 3.62 -9.83 1.62
C GLY A 73 2.90 -11.10 1.18
N PHE A 74 3.58 -11.87 0.33
CA PHE A 74 3.06 -13.11 -0.26
C PHE A 74 4.16 -14.15 -0.32
N ARG A 75 3.80 -15.44 -0.47
CA ARG A 75 4.80 -16.51 -0.63
C ARG A 75 5.58 -16.37 -1.93
N SER A 76 4.91 -15.95 -3.01
CA SER A 76 5.49 -15.86 -4.34
C SER A 76 4.67 -14.89 -5.20
N LYS A 77 5.16 -14.55 -6.38
CA LYS A 77 4.40 -13.76 -7.34
C LYS A 77 3.08 -14.43 -7.73
N SER A 78 3.11 -15.74 -7.95
CA SER A 78 1.90 -16.51 -8.27
C SER A 78 0.88 -16.44 -7.14
N HIS A 79 1.34 -16.58 -5.90
CA HIS A 79 0.48 -16.43 -4.71
C HIS A 79 -0.13 -15.03 -4.65
N ARG A 80 0.69 -13.99 -4.89
CA ARG A 80 0.22 -12.61 -4.94
C ARG A 80 -0.92 -12.45 -5.95
N ASN A 81 -0.73 -12.99 -7.16
CA ASN A 81 -1.73 -12.89 -8.23
C ASN A 81 -3.03 -13.57 -7.83
N GLN A 82 -2.96 -14.73 -7.17
CA GLN A 82 -4.14 -15.44 -6.68
C GLN A 82 -4.88 -14.64 -5.60
N VAL A 83 -4.12 -14.09 -4.64
CA VAL A 83 -4.72 -13.30 -3.55
C VAL A 83 -5.42 -12.07 -4.10
N LEU A 84 -4.77 -11.33 -5.01
CA LEU A 84 -5.40 -10.15 -5.61
C LEU A 84 -6.66 -10.51 -6.38
N LYS A 85 -6.61 -11.60 -7.15
CA LYS A 85 -7.77 -12.06 -7.91
C LYS A 85 -8.95 -12.38 -6.98
N ARG A 86 -8.69 -13.15 -5.91
CA ARG A 86 -9.73 -13.50 -4.93
C ARG A 86 -10.28 -12.27 -4.21
N THR A 87 -9.38 -11.37 -3.81
CA THR A 87 -9.76 -10.15 -3.11
C THR A 87 -10.67 -9.27 -3.98
N MET A 88 -10.27 -9.04 -5.23
CA MET A 88 -11.03 -8.18 -6.13
C MET A 88 -12.35 -8.82 -6.59
N ALA A 89 -12.48 -10.13 -6.52
CA ALA A 89 -13.72 -10.85 -6.81
C ALA A 89 -14.71 -10.87 -5.64
N ASP A 90 -14.24 -10.52 -4.43
CA ASP A 90 -15.10 -10.53 -3.24
C ASP A 90 -16.12 -9.39 -3.31
N PRO A 91 -17.43 -9.69 -3.18
CA PRO A 91 -18.45 -8.65 -3.24
C PRO A 91 -18.29 -7.56 -2.17
N ALA A 92 -17.77 -7.90 -0.99
CA ALA A 92 -17.50 -6.92 0.06
C ALA A 92 -16.42 -5.92 -0.36
N VAL A 93 -15.38 -6.40 -1.06
CA VAL A 93 -14.32 -5.52 -1.59
C VAL A 93 -14.87 -4.63 -2.70
N LYS A 94 -15.67 -5.19 -3.60
CA LYS A 94 -16.29 -4.39 -4.66
C LYS A 94 -17.14 -3.26 -4.08
N LYS A 95 -17.88 -3.53 -3.02
CA LYS A 95 -18.67 -2.52 -2.32
C LYS A 95 -17.78 -1.45 -1.68
N MET A 96 -16.66 -1.85 -1.07
CA MET A 96 -15.71 -0.92 -0.46
C MET A 96 -15.06 0.02 -1.48
N CYS A 97 -14.86 -0.44 -2.71
CA CYS A 97 -14.20 0.32 -3.77
C CYS A 97 -15.14 1.27 -4.51
N GLN A 98 -16.42 1.33 -4.13
CA GLN A 98 -17.36 2.30 -4.69
C GLN A 98 -17.17 3.66 -4.02
N GLY A 99 -17.27 4.73 -4.80
CA GLY A 99 -17.17 6.09 -4.32
C GLY A 99 -15.74 6.66 -4.39
N SER A 100 -15.57 7.83 -3.81
CA SER A 100 -14.29 8.55 -3.86
C SER A 100 -13.25 7.93 -2.95
N MET A 101 -12.04 7.77 -3.47
CA MET A 101 -10.89 7.33 -2.67
C MET A 101 -10.20 8.55 -2.06
N PRO A 102 -9.63 8.43 -0.84
CA PRO A 102 -8.97 9.55 -0.15
C PRO A 102 -7.55 9.81 -0.66
N PHE A 103 -7.25 9.42 -1.88
CA PHE A 103 -5.93 9.61 -2.50
C PHE A 103 -6.04 9.60 -4.02
N ASP A 104 -5.00 10.11 -4.68
CA ASP A 104 -4.92 10.21 -6.12
C ASP A 104 -4.16 9.01 -6.70
N HIS A 105 -4.88 8.09 -7.36
CA HIS A 105 -4.29 6.91 -7.99
C HIS A 105 -3.21 7.25 -9.01
N LYS A 106 -3.32 8.40 -9.69
CA LYS A 106 -2.38 8.77 -10.75
C LYS A 106 -0.98 9.07 -10.22
N ARG A 107 -0.87 9.35 -8.93
CA ARG A 107 0.41 9.65 -8.28
C ARG A 107 0.92 8.50 -7.42
N MET A 108 0.23 7.37 -7.42
CA MET A 108 0.64 6.19 -6.65
C MET A 108 1.73 5.44 -7.39
N VAL A 109 2.82 5.16 -6.70
CA VAL A 109 3.89 4.26 -7.16
C VAL A 109 3.55 2.86 -6.71
N TYR A 110 3.69 1.89 -7.59
CA TYR A 110 3.39 0.49 -7.30
C TYR A 110 4.41 -0.41 -7.99
N GLY A 111 4.85 -1.45 -7.30
CA GLY A 111 5.70 -2.47 -7.89
C GLY A 111 5.80 -3.70 -7.02
N GLY A 112 6.15 -4.82 -7.65
CA GLY A 112 6.36 -6.08 -6.97
C GLY A 112 7.84 -6.43 -6.91
N PHE A 113 8.29 -7.02 -5.80
CA PHE A 113 9.69 -7.29 -5.51
C PHE A 113 9.86 -8.68 -4.94
N SER A 114 10.84 -9.42 -5.48
CA SER A 114 11.21 -10.73 -4.95
C SER A 114 12.24 -10.58 -3.83
N THR A 115 12.15 -11.41 -2.81
CA THR A 115 13.14 -11.45 -1.74
C THR A 115 14.48 -11.92 -2.28
N ILE A 116 15.55 -11.18 -1.99
CA ILE A 116 16.93 -11.56 -2.35
C ILE A 116 17.83 -11.74 -1.12
N VAL A 117 17.41 -11.19 0.02
CA VAL A 117 18.15 -11.37 1.28
C VAL A 117 17.13 -11.68 2.36
N LYS A 118 17.43 -12.72 3.12
CA LYS A 118 16.61 -13.14 4.24
C LYS A 118 17.55 -13.57 5.36
N VAL A 119 17.44 -12.91 6.49
CA VAL A 119 18.26 -13.18 7.66
C VAL A 119 17.48 -13.83 8.77
#